data_e878cbd8a5a023e57636b8b502b9657a
#
_entry.id   e878cbd8a5a023e57636b8b502b9657a
#
_cell.length_a   1.000
_cell.length_b   1.000
_cell.length_c   1.000
_cell.angle_alpha   90.00
_cell.angle_beta   90.00
_cell.angle_gamma   90.00
#
_symmetry.space_group_name_H-M   'P 1'
#
loop_
_entity.id
_entity.type
_entity.pdbx_description
1 polymer ?
#
loop_
_entity_poly.entity_id
_entity_poly.type
_entity_poly.pdbx_seq_one_letter_code
_entity_poly.pdbx_strand_id
1 'polypeptide(L)'
;MLSGIKDILIIVNKGQLSQFKNILPNGNNLGIKITYAEQKYPRGLPDAFVIGKKFIGKSNVALILGDNFFYGQNLTKKLKGCVKLNKGATVILHPVSNASSYGVASINKKNKITKIIEKPKKSFSNLAVTGLYFFDNNVVNYTKNLKPSKRKEIEIVDLLNKYKKKGKLSAEFLGRGGAWLDSGSINNFYETSAFVSALEKRQGLKIACLEEIAFNNGWINKKNVLSAIKFYGKCNYSQYLSSLIKKKLK
;
A
#
# COMPACT_ATOMS: atom_id res chain seq x y z
N MET A 1 -3.13 6.01 4.82
CA MET A 1 -3.06 7.05 5.86
C MET A 1 -1.75 7.84 5.80
N LEU A 2 -0.56 7.24 5.80
CA LEU A 2 0.74 7.96 5.70
C LEU A 2 0.85 8.87 4.46
N SER A 3 0.23 8.49 3.35
CA SER A 3 0.17 9.29 2.12
C SER A 3 -0.80 10.47 2.17
N GLY A 4 -1.60 10.60 3.22
CA GLY A 4 -2.64 11.61 3.36
C GLY A 4 -4.01 11.21 2.79
N ILE A 5 -4.16 9.98 2.29
CA ILE A 5 -5.42 9.45 1.76
C ILE A 5 -6.36 9.10 2.91
N LYS A 6 -7.61 9.59 2.83
CA LYS A 6 -8.66 9.38 3.83
C LYS A 6 -9.78 8.46 3.35
N ASP A 7 -10.10 8.50 2.06
CA ASP A 7 -11.12 7.63 1.47
C ASP A 7 -10.47 6.31 1.08
N ILE A 8 -10.91 5.20 1.67
CA ILE A 8 -10.30 3.88 1.50
C ILE A 8 -11.39 2.90 1.07
N LEU A 9 -11.14 2.16 0.00
CA LEU A 9 -11.95 1.02 -0.41
C LEU A 9 -11.16 -0.26 -0.10
N ILE A 10 -11.72 -1.12 0.73
CA ILE A 10 -11.18 -2.46 1.00
C ILE A 10 -11.96 -3.46 0.15
N ILE A 11 -11.24 -4.14 -0.74
CA ILE A 11 -11.80 -5.19 -1.60
C ILE A 11 -11.42 -6.53 -0.99
N VAL A 12 -12.41 -7.34 -0.64
CA VAL A 12 -12.24 -8.64 -0.01
C VAL A 12 -12.79 -9.74 -0.88
N ASN A 13 -12.41 -10.99 -0.61
CA ASN A 13 -13.00 -12.14 -1.28
C ASN A 13 -14.47 -12.30 -0.85
N LYS A 14 -15.26 -12.94 -1.72
CA LYS A 14 -16.66 -13.25 -1.44
C LYS A 14 -16.80 -13.98 -0.11
N GLY A 15 -17.70 -13.50 0.75
CA GLY A 15 -18.00 -14.09 2.07
C GLY A 15 -17.11 -13.61 3.22
N GLN A 16 -16.10 -12.77 2.98
CA GLN A 16 -15.20 -12.25 4.03
C GLN A 16 -15.61 -10.87 4.57
N LEU A 17 -16.64 -10.26 3.99
CA LEU A 17 -17.02 -8.88 4.26
C LEU A 17 -17.31 -8.61 5.75
N SER A 18 -18.05 -9.49 6.42
CA SER A 18 -18.41 -9.34 7.83
C SER A 18 -17.18 -9.38 8.73
N GLN A 19 -16.25 -10.30 8.49
CA GLN A 19 -15.01 -10.46 9.25
C GLN A 19 -14.16 -9.17 9.19
N PHE A 20 -13.97 -8.63 7.97
CA PHE A 20 -13.20 -7.41 7.80
C PHE A 20 -13.88 -6.18 8.41
N LYS A 21 -15.20 -6.06 8.31
CA LYS A 21 -15.95 -4.96 8.94
C LYS A 21 -15.88 -4.99 10.47
N ASN A 22 -15.78 -6.17 11.08
CA ASN A 22 -15.62 -6.30 12.52
C ASN A 22 -14.24 -5.84 13.01
N ILE A 23 -13.18 -6.08 12.21
CA ILE A 23 -11.81 -5.69 12.57
C ILE A 23 -11.56 -4.21 12.25
N LEU A 24 -12.00 -3.76 11.09
CA LEU A 24 -11.83 -2.40 10.59
C LEU A 24 -13.20 -1.82 10.22
N PRO A 25 -13.94 -1.22 11.14
CA PRO A 25 -15.25 -0.66 10.82
C PRO A 25 -15.14 0.52 9.85
N ASN A 26 -15.99 1.52 9.94
CA ASN A 26 -16.06 2.61 8.95
C ASN A 26 -14.90 3.63 9.00
N GLY A 27 -14.00 3.53 9.98
CA GLY A 27 -12.84 4.40 10.13
C GLY A 27 -13.11 5.78 10.76
N ASN A 28 -14.34 6.06 11.21
CA ASN A 28 -14.72 7.36 11.78
C ASN A 28 -13.86 7.72 13.00
N ASN A 29 -13.51 6.74 13.84
CA ASN A 29 -12.64 6.90 15.00
C ASN A 29 -11.20 7.33 14.64
N LEU A 30 -10.80 7.14 13.38
CA LEU A 30 -9.49 7.53 12.84
C LEU A 30 -9.57 8.75 11.91
N GLY A 31 -10.75 9.36 11.75
CA GLY A 31 -10.98 10.49 10.85
C GLY A 31 -10.79 10.15 9.37
N ILE A 32 -11.03 8.90 9.00
CA ILE A 32 -11.01 8.37 7.63
C ILE A 32 -12.37 7.73 7.29
N LYS A 33 -12.59 7.46 6.02
CA LYS A 33 -13.78 6.77 5.54
C LYS A 33 -13.38 5.45 4.89
N ILE A 34 -13.81 4.33 5.49
CA ILE A 34 -13.61 3.00 4.94
C ILE A 34 -14.91 2.51 4.31
N THR A 35 -14.82 2.08 3.07
CA THR A 35 -15.88 1.41 2.34
C THR A 35 -15.41 0.03 1.91
N TYR A 36 -16.34 -0.86 1.58
CA TYR A 36 -16.04 -2.26 1.26
C TYR A 36 -16.67 -2.68 -0.04
N ALA A 37 -15.98 -3.56 -0.77
CA ALA A 37 -16.51 -4.29 -1.91
C ALA A 37 -16.05 -5.74 -1.86
N GLU A 38 -16.81 -6.63 -2.51
CA GLU A 38 -16.44 -8.03 -2.66
C GLU A 38 -15.98 -8.32 -4.09
N GLN A 39 -14.89 -9.05 -4.22
CA GLN A 39 -14.45 -9.65 -5.47
C GLN A 39 -14.99 -11.07 -5.55
N LYS A 40 -15.84 -11.35 -6.56
CA LYS A 40 -16.45 -12.68 -6.74
C LYS A 40 -15.42 -13.75 -7.14
N TYR A 41 -14.45 -13.39 -7.98
CA TYR A 41 -13.43 -14.27 -8.54
C TYR A 41 -12.09 -13.55 -8.61
N PRO A 42 -10.96 -14.21 -8.29
CA PRO A 42 -9.62 -13.63 -8.40
C PRO A 42 -9.20 -13.54 -9.87
N ARG A 43 -9.46 -12.39 -10.51
CA ARG A 43 -9.14 -12.17 -11.93
C ARG A 43 -7.82 -11.42 -12.14
N GLY A 44 -7.10 -11.13 -11.08
CA GLY A 44 -5.87 -10.36 -11.08
C GLY A 44 -6.03 -8.95 -10.48
N LEU A 45 -4.91 -8.32 -10.14
CA LEU A 45 -4.89 -7.05 -9.41
C LEU A 45 -5.64 -5.90 -10.10
N PRO A 46 -5.55 -5.70 -11.43
CA PRO A 46 -6.28 -4.62 -12.10
C PRO A 46 -7.80 -4.70 -11.98
N ASP A 47 -8.37 -5.86 -11.68
CA ASP A 47 -9.82 -5.98 -11.46
C ASP A 47 -10.33 -5.09 -10.33
N ALA A 48 -9.47 -4.76 -9.37
CA ALA A 48 -9.76 -3.80 -8.30
C ALA A 48 -10.24 -2.44 -8.84
N PHE A 49 -9.72 -1.97 -9.99
CA PHE A 49 -10.14 -0.69 -10.59
C PHE A 49 -11.50 -0.78 -11.27
N VAL A 50 -11.90 -1.97 -11.71
CA VAL A 50 -13.23 -2.22 -12.27
C VAL A 50 -14.26 -2.27 -11.14
N ILE A 51 -13.97 -3.02 -10.07
CA ILE A 51 -14.79 -3.12 -8.86
C ILE A 51 -14.93 -1.75 -8.21
N GLY A 52 -13.82 -1.04 -8.04
CA GLY A 52 -13.72 0.28 -7.42
C GLY A 52 -14.16 1.45 -8.30
N LYS A 53 -14.66 1.24 -9.53
CA LYS A 53 -14.96 2.32 -10.48
C LYS A 53 -15.83 3.44 -9.90
N LYS A 54 -16.89 3.09 -9.19
CA LYS A 54 -17.80 4.08 -8.56
C LYS A 54 -17.09 4.85 -7.44
N PHE A 55 -16.28 4.17 -6.64
CA PHE A 55 -15.47 4.76 -5.57
C PHE A 55 -14.41 5.72 -6.12
N ILE A 56 -13.70 5.32 -7.16
CA ILE A 56 -12.65 6.13 -7.80
C ILE A 56 -13.24 7.39 -8.43
N GLY A 57 -14.41 7.27 -9.08
CA GLY A 57 -15.06 8.40 -9.74
C GLY A 57 -14.13 9.10 -10.74
N LYS A 58 -13.84 10.39 -10.49
CA LYS A 58 -12.93 11.23 -11.29
C LYS A 58 -11.56 11.45 -10.63
N SER A 59 -11.30 10.82 -9.47
CA SER A 59 -10.09 11.03 -8.69
C SER A 59 -8.92 10.15 -9.16
N ASN A 60 -7.70 10.56 -8.83
CA ASN A 60 -6.55 9.69 -8.85
C ASN A 60 -6.70 8.63 -7.74
N VAL A 61 -6.01 7.52 -7.87
CA VAL A 61 -6.14 6.39 -6.95
C VAL A 61 -4.79 5.75 -6.63
N ALA A 62 -4.62 5.33 -5.38
CA ALA A 62 -3.55 4.43 -4.97
C ALA A 62 -4.10 3.02 -4.79
N LEU A 63 -3.34 2.01 -5.18
CA LEU A 63 -3.61 0.60 -4.89
C LEU A 63 -2.46 0.07 -4.04
N ILE A 64 -2.81 -0.56 -2.92
CA ILE A 64 -1.86 -1.29 -2.08
C ILE A 64 -2.38 -2.71 -1.86
N LEU A 65 -1.48 -3.69 -1.91
CA LEU A 65 -1.80 -5.07 -1.60
C LEU A 65 -1.81 -5.27 -0.08
N GLY A 66 -2.77 -6.05 0.43
CA GLY A 66 -3.00 -6.23 1.86
C GLY A 66 -1.91 -7.01 2.60
N ASP A 67 -1.08 -7.74 1.87
CA ASP A 67 0.06 -8.52 2.36
C ASP A 67 1.41 -7.79 2.23
N ASN A 68 1.41 -6.55 1.73
CA ASN A 68 2.64 -5.80 1.53
C ASN A 68 2.93 -4.83 2.68
N PHE A 69 4.09 -5.00 3.28
CA PHE A 69 4.60 -4.18 4.36
C PHE A 69 5.73 -3.25 3.86
N PHE A 70 5.64 -1.97 4.20
CA PHE A 70 6.63 -0.95 3.84
C PHE A 70 7.13 -0.25 5.10
N TYR A 71 8.43 -0.15 5.22
CA TYR A 71 9.10 0.60 6.27
C TYR A 71 10.29 1.38 5.72
N GLY A 72 10.59 2.53 6.28
CA GLY A 72 11.80 3.27 5.89
C GLY A 72 11.76 4.74 6.24
N GLN A 73 12.96 5.30 6.34
CA GLN A 73 13.14 6.73 6.55
C GLN A 73 12.55 7.52 5.38
N ASN A 74 11.86 8.62 5.68
CA ASN A 74 11.20 9.47 4.68
C ASN A 74 10.06 8.81 3.87
N LEU A 75 9.58 7.61 4.27
CA LEU A 75 8.48 6.93 3.58
C LEU A 75 7.26 7.85 3.42
N THR A 76 6.81 8.51 4.48
CA THR A 76 5.68 9.44 4.44
C THR A 76 5.88 10.56 3.41
N LYS A 77 7.08 11.16 3.33
CA LYS A 77 7.38 12.21 2.34
C LYS A 77 7.31 11.68 0.91
N LYS A 78 7.87 10.50 0.66
CA LYS A 78 7.82 9.83 -0.65
C LYS A 78 6.37 9.52 -1.06
N LEU A 79 5.58 8.92 -0.16
CA LEU A 79 4.17 8.60 -0.44
C LEU A 79 3.34 9.85 -0.72
N LYS A 80 3.52 10.93 0.06
CA LYS A 80 2.87 12.22 -0.21
C LYS A 80 3.30 12.83 -1.55
N GLY A 81 4.56 12.61 -1.96
CA GLY A 81 5.05 12.98 -3.29
C GLY A 81 4.33 12.22 -4.41
N CYS A 82 4.18 10.89 -4.25
CA CYS A 82 3.47 10.06 -5.22
C CYS A 82 1.99 10.43 -5.40
N VAL A 83 1.31 10.81 -4.31
CA VAL A 83 -0.11 11.26 -4.37
C VAL A 83 -0.28 12.57 -5.14
N LYS A 84 0.71 13.45 -5.10
CA LYS A 84 0.67 14.76 -5.81
C LYS A 84 0.81 14.63 -7.33
N LEU A 85 1.13 13.46 -7.85
CA LEU A 85 1.26 13.23 -9.29
C LEU A 85 -0.10 13.38 -9.98
N ASN A 86 -0.22 14.39 -10.82
CA ASN A 86 -1.49 14.75 -11.46
C ASN A 86 -1.82 13.90 -12.68
N LYS A 87 -0.86 13.25 -13.33
CA LYS A 87 -1.06 12.47 -14.57
C LYS A 87 -0.08 11.30 -14.64
N GLY A 88 -0.59 10.16 -15.09
CA GLY A 88 0.21 8.97 -15.30
C GLY A 88 0.13 7.95 -14.18
N ALA A 89 1.18 7.15 -14.05
CA ALA A 89 1.32 6.16 -12.98
C ALA A 89 2.71 6.25 -12.33
N THR A 90 2.76 5.94 -11.05
CA THR A 90 4.01 5.77 -10.30
C THR A 90 3.99 4.43 -9.60
N VAL A 91 5.08 3.70 -9.73
CA VAL A 91 5.31 2.44 -9.02
C VAL A 91 6.46 2.59 -8.06
N ILE A 92 6.42 1.87 -6.95
CA ILE A 92 7.55 1.79 -6.04
C ILE A 92 8.39 0.59 -6.43
N LEU A 93 9.68 0.83 -6.66
CA LEU A 93 10.66 -0.21 -6.95
C LEU A 93 11.55 -0.45 -5.72
N HIS A 94 11.87 -1.73 -5.49
CA HIS A 94 12.79 -2.13 -4.42
C HIS A 94 13.74 -3.23 -4.92
N PRO A 95 15.04 -3.13 -4.63
CA PRO A 95 15.98 -4.21 -4.97
C PRO A 95 15.76 -5.42 -4.05
N VAL A 96 15.70 -6.60 -4.65
CA VAL A 96 15.52 -7.88 -3.93
C VAL A 96 16.53 -8.92 -4.46
N SER A 97 16.82 -9.93 -3.65
CA SER A 97 17.71 -11.03 -4.03
C SER A 97 17.10 -11.94 -5.09
N ASN A 98 15.79 -12.24 -5.00
CA ASN A 98 15.05 -13.06 -5.96
C ASN A 98 13.93 -12.26 -6.63
N ALA A 99 14.26 -11.48 -7.65
CA ALA A 99 13.30 -10.64 -8.34
C ALA A 99 12.34 -11.41 -9.26
N SER A 100 12.68 -12.64 -9.69
CA SER A 100 11.85 -13.41 -10.63
C SER A 100 10.48 -13.83 -10.05
N SER A 101 10.29 -13.75 -8.74
CA SER A 101 9.00 -13.97 -8.08
C SER A 101 7.99 -12.84 -8.27
N TYR A 102 8.43 -11.68 -8.78
CA TYR A 102 7.68 -10.43 -8.87
C TYR A 102 7.67 -9.86 -10.29
N GLY A 103 6.93 -8.81 -10.52
CA GLY A 103 7.16 -7.93 -11.65
C GLY A 103 8.58 -7.33 -11.57
N VAL A 104 9.38 -7.48 -12.62
CA VAL A 104 10.77 -7.00 -12.66
C VAL A 104 10.86 -5.81 -13.57
N ALA A 105 11.51 -4.74 -13.11
CA ALA A 105 11.75 -3.54 -13.90
C ALA A 105 13.23 -3.31 -14.15
N SER A 106 13.58 -2.72 -15.31
CA SER A 106 14.87 -2.07 -15.53
C SER A 106 14.69 -0.59 -15.77
N ILE A 107 15.68 0.19 -15.39
CA ILE A 107 15.69 1.65 -15.50
C ILE A 107 16.93 2.10 -16.28
N ASN A 108 16.85 3.29 -16.86
CA ASN A 108 18.02 3.95 -17.45
C ASN A 108 18.70 4.89 -16.44
N LYS A 109 19.79 5.54 -16.85
CA LYS A 109 20.55 6.51 -16.03
C LYS A 109 19.71 7.68 -15.51
N LYS A 110 18.54 7.96 -16.10
CA LYS A 110 17.59 9.00 -15.67
C LYS A 110 16.45 8.44 -14.80
N ASN A 111 16.60 7.23 -14.24
CA ASN A 111 15.60 6.50 -13.46
C ASN A 111 14.26 6.27 -14.18
N LYS A 112 14.22 6.30 -15.51
CA LYS A 112 13.02 5.96 -16.28
C LYS A 112 12.95 4.46 -16.50
N ILE A 113 11.78 3.87 -16.31
CA ILE A 113 11.52 2.45 -16.57
C ILE A 113 11.63 2.17 -18.07
N THR A 114 12.60 1.36 -18.46
CA THR A 114 12.82 0.95 -19.86
C THR A 114 12.14 -0.37 -20.18
N LYS A 115 12.11 -1.31 -19.24
CA LYS A 115 11.53 -2.62 -19.37
C LYS A 115 10.80 -3.02 -18.09
N ILE A 116 9.68 -3.73 -18.21
CA ILE A 116 8.96 -4.31 -17.09
C ILE A 116 8.25 -5.58 -17.54
N ILE A 117 8.48 -6.69 -16.81
CA ILE A 117 7.95 -8.02 -17.15
C ILE A 117 7.46 -8.67 -15.84
N GLU A 118 6.27 -9.27 -15.90
CA GLU A 118 5.71 -10.06 -14.80
C GLU A 118 6.43 -11.41 -14.69
N LYS A 119 6.94 -11.73 -13.52
CA LYS A 119 7.55 -13.01 -13.13
C LYS A 119 8.38 -13.66 -14.25
N PRO A 120 9.45 -13.01 -14.72
CA PRO A 120 10.24 -13.53 -15.81
C PRO A 120 10.96 -14.82 -15.40
N LYS A 121 11.06 -15.80 -16.30
CA LYS A 121 11.79 -17.07 -16.02
C LYS A 121 13.24 -16.84 -15.58
N LYS A 122 13.89 -15.83 -16.16
CA LYS A 122 15.23 -15.36 -15.77
C LYS A 122 15.16 -13.86 -15.53
N SER A 123 15.55 -13.45 -14.33
CA SER A 123 15.57 -12.03 -13.99
C SER A 123 16.66 -11.30 -14.77
N PHE A 124 16.31 -10.11 -15.28
CA PHE A 124 17.24 -9.22 -16.01
C PHE A 124 17.62 -8.00 -15.18
N SER A 125 17.10 -7.89 -13.96
CA SER A 125 17.34 -6.84 -13.00
C SER A 125 16.99 -7.36 -11.60
N ASN A 126 17.49 -6.75 -10.55
CA ASN A 126 17.09 -7.02 -9.17
C ASN A 126 15.97 -6.09 -8.67
N LEU A 127 15.45 -5.19 -9.52
CA LEU A 127 14.40 -4.24 -9.14
C LEU A 127 13.03 -4.88 -9.28
N ALA A 128 12.45 -5.26 -8.15
CA ALA A 128 11.07 -5.73 -8.07
C ALA A 128 10.09 -4.55 -8.06
N VAL A 129 8.96 -4.73 -8.71
CA VAL A 129 7.78 -3.87 -8.59
C VAL A 129 7.05 -4.29 -7.33
N THR A 130 6.98 -3.40 -6.36
CA THR A 130 6.30 -3.68 -5.10
C THR A 130 4.77 -3.62 -5.26
N GLY A 131 4.04 -4.04 -4.23
CA GLY A 131 2.58 -4.01 -4.23
C GLY A 131 1.96 -2.64 -3.90
N LEU A 132 2.60 -1.53 -4.24
CA LEU A 132 2.08 -0.18 -4.01
C LEU A 132 2.20 0.68 -5.27
N TYR A 133 1.07 1.15 -5.75
CA TYR A 133 0.90 1.82 -7.03
C TYR A 133 0.09 3.10 -6.88
N PHE A 134 0.40 4.10 -7.69
CA PHE A 134 -0.35 5.36 -7.80
C PHE A 134 -0.72 5.58 -9.26
N PHE A 135 -1.98 5.89 -9.53
CA PHE A 135 -2.51 6.05 -10.88
C PHE A 135 -3.35 7.31 -11.01
N ASP A 136 -3.33 7.90 -12.19
CA ASP A 136 -4.34 8.85 -12.58
C ASP A 136 -5.69 8.15 -12.87
N ASN A 137 -6.74 8.92 -13.05
CA ASN A 137 -8.10 8.44 -13.29
C ASN A 137 -8.24 7.58 -14.57
N ASN A 138 -7.32 7.66 -15.52
CA ASN A 138 -7.35 6.85 -16.75
C ASN A 138 -7.18 5.35 -16.47
N VAL A 139 -6.73 4.98 -15.28
CA VAL A 139 -6.52 3.58 -14.87
C VAL A 139 -7.75 2.72 -15.10
N VAL A 140 -8.95 3.23 -14.80
CA VAL A 140 -10.21 2.50 -14.98
C VAL A 140 -10.45 2.15 -16.45
N ASN A 141 -10.19 3.12 -17.36
CA ASN A 141 -10.36 2.89 -18.79
C ASN A 141 -9.26 1.97 -19.37
N TYR A 142 -8.02 2.11 -18.90
CA TYR A 142 -6.93 1.26 -19.35
C TYR A 142 -7.11 -0.19 -18.91
N THR A 143 -7.67 -0.41 -17.73
CA THR A 143 -7.96 -1.75 -17.20
C THR A 143 -9.00 -2.50 -18.04
N LYS A 144 -10.07 -1.85 -18.46
CA LYS A 144 -11.15 -2.48 -19.23
C LYS A 144 -10.66 -3.18 -20.52
N ASN A 145 -9.56 -2.72 -21.09
CA ASN A 145 -9.00 -3.21 -22.34
C ASN A 145 -7.80 -4.15 -22.14
N LEU A 146 -7.61 -4.68 -20.93
CA LEU A 146 -6.62 -5.70 -20.63
C LEU A 146 -7.19 -7.09 -20.90
N LYS A 147 -6.33 -7.97 -21.39
CA LYS A 147 -6.65 -9.39 -21.60
C LYS A 147 -5.94 -10.23 -20.54
N PRO A 148 -6.53 -11.35 -20.12
CA PRO A 148 -5.83 -12.29 -19.23
C PRO A 148 -4.54 -12.81 -19.88
N SER A 149 -3.53 -13.00 -19.07
CA SER A 149 -2.25 -13.61 -19.43
C SER A 149 -2.39 -15.14 -19.62
N LYS A 150 -1.29 -15.81 -19.93
CA LYS A 150 -1.22 -17.29 -19.94
C LYS A 150 -1.56 -17.90 -18.58
N ARG A 151 -1.43 -17.12 -17.50
CA ARG A 151 -1.80 -17.50 -16.13
C ARG A 151 -3.30 -17.34 -15.85
N LYS A 152 -4.10 -16.94 -16.85
CA LYS A 152 -5.53 -16.62 -16.76
C LYS A 152 -5.84 -15.44 -15.81
N GLU A 153 -4.86 -14.59 -15.51
CA GLU A 153 -4.97 -13.40 -14.70
C GLU A 153 -4.74 -12.14 -15.52
N ILE A 154 -5.43 -11.06 -15.18
CA ILE A 154 -5.15 -9.71 -15.68
C ILE A 154 -3.94 -9.19 -14.89
N GLU A 155 -2.80 -9.01 -15.58
CA GLU A 155 -1.55 -8.65 -14.93
C GLU A 155 -1.44 -7.14 -14.71
N ILE A 156 -0.98 -6.75 -13.52
CA ILE A 156 -0.72 -5.34 -13.22
C ILE A 156 0.39 -4.77 -14.12
N VAL A 157 1.37 -5.60 -14.46
CA VAL A 157 2.48 -5.22 -15.34
C VAL A 157 1.98 -4.85 -16.75
N ASP A 158 0.91 -5.47 -17.26
CA ASP A 158 0.33 -5.09 -18.55
C ASP A 158 -0.32 -3.69 -18.49
N LEU A 159 -0.96 -3.37 -17.36
CA LEU A 159 -1.46 -2.03 -17.09
C LEU A 159 -0.32 -1.00 -17.06
N LEU A 160 0.76 -1.31 -16.35
CA LEU A 160 1.95 -0.46 -16.27
C LEU A 160 2.60 -0.27 -17.64
N ASN A 161 2.66 -1.32 -18.47
CA ASN A 161 3.18 -1.23 -19.82
C ASN A 161 2.34 -0.30 -20.72
N LYS A 162 1.02 -0.19 -20.51
CA LYS A 162 0.20 0.82 -21.19
C LYS A 162 0.61 2.24 -20.83
N TYR A 163 0.85 2.51 -19.54
CA TYR A 163 1.36 3.81 -19.09
C TYR A 163 2.77 4.09 -19.62
N LYS A 164 3.65 3.06 -19.60
CA LYS A 164 5.01 3.17 -20.13
C LYS A 164 5.01 3.54 -21.63
N LYS A 165 4.21 2.85 -22.46
CA LYS A 165 4.08 3.16 -23.89
C LYS A 165 3.63 4.60 -24.17
N LYS A 166 2.90 5.21 -23.26
CA LYS A 166 2.46 6.61 -23.33
C LYS A 166 3.46 7.61 -22.71
N GLY A 167 4.63 7.15 -22.26
CA GLY A 167 5.62 7.99 -21.57
C GLY A 167 5.14 8.51 -20.21
N LYS A 168 4.15 7.85 -19.58
CA LYS A 168 3.47 8.30 -18.36
C LYS A 168 3.70 7.36 -17.16
N LEU A 169 4.74 6.55 -17.17
CA LEU A 169 5.12 5.67 -16.06
C LEU A 169 6.38 6.19 -15.38
N SER A 170 6.29 6.47 -14.10
CA SER A 170 7.39 6.90 -13.23
C SER A 170 7.73 5.83 -12.18
N ALA A 171 8.94 5.87 -11.68
CA ALA A 171 9.40 5.04 -10.59
C ALA A 171 9.74 5.90 -9.37
N GLU A 172 9.40 5.42 -8.18
CA GLU A 172 9.90 5.90 -6.90
C GLU A 172 10.66 4.75 -6.23
N PHE A 173 11.65 5.06 -5.39
CA PHE A 173 12.50 4.08 -4.72
C PHE A 173 12.38 4.24 -3.20
N LEU A 174 12.28 3.13 -2.47
CA LEU A 174 12.32 3.19 -1.01
C LEU A 174 13.66 3.71 -0.51
N GLY A 175 14.72 3.43 -1.25
CA GLY A 175 16.08 3.77 -0.86
C GLY A 175 16.72 2.72 0.05
N ARG A 176 17.99 2.92 0.38
CA ARG A 176 18.84 1.94 1.08
C ARG A 176 18.39 1.65 2.52
N GLY A 177 17.76 2.61 3.19
CA GLY A 177 17.21 2.44 4.53
C GLY A 177 15.74 1.99 4.54
N GLY A 178 15.17 1.65 3.37
CA GLY A 178 13.81 1.14 3.25
C GLY A 178 13.77 -0.36 3.23
N ALA A 179 12.67 -0.92 3.75
CA ALA A 179 12.33 -2.33 3.67
C ALA A 179 10.96 -2.49 3.02
N TRP A 180 10.87 -3.46 2.13
CA TRP A 180 9.61 -3.96 1.59
C TRP A 180 9.57 -5.47 1.82
N LEU A 181 8.51 -5.93 2.46
CA LEU A 181 8.26 -7.33 2.73
C LEU A 181 6.88 -7.69 2.19
N ASP A 182 6.85 -8.81 1.48
CA ASP A 182 5.64 -9.45 1.00
C ASP A 182 5.30 -10.58 1.96
N SER A 183 4.23 -10.43 2.74
CA SER A 183 3.81 -11.40 3.76
C SER A 183 2.82 -12.44 3.23
N GLY A 184 2.77 -12.67 1.93
CA GLY A 184 1.81 -13.57 1.26
C GLY A 184 2.05 -15.06 1.48
N SER A 185 3.12 -15.47 2.18
CA SER A 185 3.36 -16.85 2.62
C SER A 185 3.56 -16.94 4.13
N ILE A 186 3.39 -18.13 4.71
CA ILE A 186 3.58 -18.35 6.17
C ILE A 186 5.00 -17.95 6.58
N ASN A 187 6.02 -18.33 5.83
CA ASN A 187 7.40 -17.98 6.13
C ASN A 187 7.64 -16.48 6.06
N ASN A 188 7.18 -15.83 5.01
CA ASN A 188 7.33 -14.39 4.85
C ASN A 188 6.54 -13.61 5.91
N PHE A 189 5.37 -14.10 6.33
CA PHE A 189 4.61 -13.52 7.43
C PHE A 189 5.39 -13.59 8.75
N TYR A 190 6.03 -14.73 9.04
CA TYR A 190 6.88 -14.88 10.21
C TYR A 190 8.07 -13.92 10.18
N GLU A 191 8.78 -13.82 9.05
CA GLU A 191 9.91 -12.91 8.87
C GLU A 191 9.48 -11.43 9.03
N THR A 192 8.34 -11.06 8.45
CA THR A 192 7.77 -9.72 8.61
C THR A 192 7.43 -9.42 10.07
N SER A 193 6.82 -10.37 10.77
CA SER A 193 6.48 -10.25 12.19
C SER A 193 7.73 -10.10 13.06
N ALA A 194 8.77 -10.89 12.81
CA ALA A 194 10.06 -10.81 13.49
C ALA A 194 10.73 -9.46 13.27
N PHE A 195 10.73 -8.95 12.03
CA PHE A 195 11.26 -7.63 11.67
C PHE A 195 10.54 -6.51 12.42
N VAL A 196 9.20 -6.50 12.40
CA VAL A 196 8.39 -5.51 13.13
C VAL A 196 8.68 -5.56 14.62
N SER A 197 8.67 -6.77 15.22
CA SER A 197 8.94 -6.95 16.65
C SER A 197 10.33 -6.43 17.05
N ALA A 198 11.36 -6.72 16.25
CA ALA A 198 12.72 -6.26 16.52
C ALA A 198 12.83 -4.72 16.48
N LEU A 199 12.22 -4.07 15.48
CA LEU A 199 12.21 -2.62 15.34
C LEU A 199 11.45 -1.94 16.48
N GLU A 200 10.23 -2.41 16.78
CA GLU A 200 9.42 -1.83 17.85
C GLU A 200 10.11 -1.92 19.22
N LYS A 201 10.72 -3.07 19.53
CA LYS A 201 11.47 -3.26 20.78
C LYS A 201 12.69 -2.34 20.87
N ARG A 202 13.38 -2.12 19.78
CA ARG A 202 14.58 -1.26 19.74
C ARG A 202 14.24 0.22 19.80
N GLN A 203 13.23 0.66 19.05
CA GLN A 203 12.90 2.08 18.91
C GLN A 203 11.91 2.57 19.99
N GLY A 204 11.15 1.67 20.62
CA GLY A 204 10.06 2.02 21.51
C GLY A 204 8.90 2.72 20.80
N LEU A 205 8.82 2.59 19.48
CA LEU A 205 7.77 3.14 18.63
C LEU A 205 6.91 2.02 18.09
N LYS A 206 5.64 2.30 17.84
CA LYS A 206 4.75 1.37 17.14
C LYS A 206 4.80 1.61 15.63
N ILE A 207 4.93 0.55 14.86
CA ILE A 207 4.87 0.62 13.41
C ILE A 207 3.41 0.58 12.97
N ALA A 208 3.07 1.44 11.99
CA ALA A 208 1.72 1.55 11.44
C ALA A 208 0.62 1.79 12.49
N CYS A 209 0.94 2.45 13.61
CA CYS A 209 -0.04 2.84 14.62
C CYS A 209 -1.05 3.81 14.01
N LEU A 210 -2.28 3.35 13.79
CA LEU A 210 -3.30 4.10 13.06
C LEU A 210 -3.70 5.39 13.79
N GLU A 211 -3.84 5.33 15.10
CA GLU A 211 -4.18 6.48 15.95
C GLU A 211 -3.07 7.53 15.94
N GLU A 212 -1.81 7.11 16.01
CA GLU A 212 -0.67 8.01 15.89
C GLU A 212 -0.64 8.72 14.54
N ILE A 213 -0.83 7.97 13.44
CA ILE A 213 -0.85 8.53 12.09
C ILE A 213 -2.01 9.51 11.94
N ALA A 214 -3.20 9.16 12.42
CA ALA A 214 -4.38 10.03 12.38
C ALA A 214 -4.19 11.30 13.22
N PHE A 215 -3.63 11.16 14.42
CA PHE A 215 -3.36 12.26 15.33
C PHE A 215 -2.28 13.21 14.79
N ASN A 216 -1.19 12.68 14.22
CA ASN A 216 -0.12 13.47 13.61
C ASN A 216 -0.57 14.20 12.34
N ASN A 217 -1.53 13.65 11.60
CA ASN A 217 -2.16 14.33 10.47
C ASN A 217 -3.26 15.32 10.87
N GLY A 218 -3.60 15.45 12.17
CA GLY A 218 -4.66 16.32 12.64
C GLY A 218 -6.08 15.84 12.27
N TRP A 219 -6.24 14.54 11.95
CA TRP A 219 -7.54 13.97 11.60
C TRP A 219 -8.38 13.59 12.82
N ILE A 220 -7.71 13.33 13.94
CA ILE A 220 -8.32 13.08 15.25
C ILE A 220 -7.63 13.96 16.30
N ASN A 221 -8.31 14.15 17.42
CA ASN A 221 -7.82 14.93 18.54
C ASN A 221 -7.47 14.05 19.76
N LYS A 222 -6.99 14.68 20.84
CA LYS A 222 -6.62 13.99 22.08
C LYS A 222 -7.77 13.15 22.68
N LYS A 223 -9.02 13.61 22.58
CA LYS A 223 -10.20 12.87 23.10
C LYS A 223 -10.37 11.54 22.37
N ASN A 224 -10.17 11.52 21.05
CA ASN A 224 -10.23 10.28 20.26
C ASN A 224 -9.14 9.28 20.68
N VAL A 225 -7.91 9.75 20.89
CA VAL A 225 -6.80 8.89 21.38
C VAL A 225 -7.10 8.34 22.77
N LEU A 226 -7.65 9.15 23.68
CA LEU A 226 -8.07 8.68 25.00
C LEU A 226 -9.19 7.63 24.92
N SER A 227 -10.13 7.78 24.00
CA SER A 227 -11.16 6.77 23.74
C SER A 227 -10.57 5.46 23.23
N ALA A 228 -9.56 5.51 22.33
CA ALA A 228 -8.84 4.33 21.86
C ALA A 228 -8.08 3.64 23.01
N ILE A 229 -7.40 4.40 23.89
CA ILE A 229 -6.73 3.86 25.08
C ILE A 229 -7.73 3.11 25.98
N LYS A 230 -8.91 3.68 26.20
CA LYS A 230 -9.98 3.03 26.99
C LYS A 230 -10.49 1.76 26.31
N PHE A 231 -10.64 1.79 25.00
CA PHE A 231 -11.10 0.64 24.19
C PHE A 231 -10.14 -0.54 24.26
N TYR A 232 -8.83 -0.28 24.08
CA TYR A 232 -7.80 -1.35 24.13
C TYR A 232 -7.49 -1.83 25.55
N GLY A 233 -7.86 -1.10 26.58
CA GLY A 233 -7.61 -1.47 27.98
C GLY A 233 -6.13 -1.45 28.37
N LYS A 234 -5.75 -2.27 29.36
CA LYS A 234 -4.36 -2.35 29.85
C LYS A 234 -3.50 -3.24 28.96
N CYS A 235 -2.78 -2.64 27.99
CA CYS A 235 -1.83 -3.33 27.12
C CYS A 235 -0.69 -2.40 26.68
N ASN A 236 0.36 -2.97 26.08
CA ASN A 236 1.51 -2.21 25.59
C ASN A 236 1.13 -1.15 24.54
N TYR A 237 0.10 -1.42 23.73
CA TYR A 237 -0.38 -0.49 22.72
C TYR A 237 -1.01 0.76 23.37
N SER A 238 -1.86 0.57 24.39
CA SER A 238 -2.47 1.68 25.17
C SER A 238 -1.43 2.51 25.90
N GLN A 239 -0.40 1.87 26.47
CA GLN A 239 0.73 2.56 27.11
C GLN A 239 1.47 3.44 26.11
N TYR A 240 1.71 2.93 24.90
CA TYR A 240 2.31 3.69 23.80
C TYR A 240 1.46 4.93 23.44
N LEU A 241 0.14 4.75 23.21
CA LEU A 241 -0.77 5.86 22.92
C LEU A 241 -0.80 6.91 24.05
N SER A 242 -0.72 6.47 25.30
CA SER A 242 -0.64 7.37 26.46
C SER A 242 0.64 8.20 26.45
N SER A 243 1.78 7.60 26.08
CA SER A 243 3.05 8.31 25.95
C SER A 243 3.05 9.35 24.83
N LEU A 244 2.37 9.04 23.72
CA LEU A 244 2.23 9.90 22.54
C LEU A 244 1.57 11.25 22.89
N ILE A 245 0.45 11.21 23.65
CA ILE A 245 -0.25 12.44 24.04
C ILE A 245 0.45 13.22 25.13
N LYS A 246 1.30 12.59 25.97
CA LYS A 246 2.14 13.28 26.96
C LYS A 246 3.31 14.03 26.30
N LYS A 247 3.94 13.45 25.30
CA LYS A 247 5.08 14.07 24.57
C LYS A 247 4.70 15.34 23.79
N LYS A 248 3.48 15.44 23.28
CA LYS A 248 2.99 16.65 22.58
C LYS A 248 2.61 17.82 23.52
N LEU A 249 2.68 17.63 24.83
CA LEU A 249 2.43 18.67 25.84
C LEU A 249 3.73 19.36 26.30
N LYS A 250 4.90 18.94 25.78
CA LYS A 250 6.20 19.61 25.92
C LYS A 250 6.60 20.27 24.61
#